data_fed1e5b29188be2f7777c056c96d6b2f
#
_entry.id   fed1e5b29188be2f7777c056c96d6b2f
#
_cell.length_a   1.000
_cell.length_b   1.000
_cell.length_c   1.000
_cell.angle_alpha   90.00
_cell.angle_beta   90.00
_cell.angle_gamma   90.00
#
_symmetry.space_group_name_H-M   'P 1'
#
loop_
_entity.id
_entity.type
_entity.pdbx_description
1 polymer ?
#
loop_
_entity_poly.entity_id
_entity_poly.type
_entity_poly.pdbx_seq_one_letter_code
_entity_poly.pdbx_strand_id
1 'polypeptide(L)'
;MNVKVKICGITTPEQAEQAQRAGADAIGVVLYESSVRQVGFQLAKDIISTVDSGVCSIALVVNASTSRIYKIIEHLKPTFLQFHGDESPEFCNQFNYPFIRAIRMRADLDISSAIKNYEAKGGFLFDSWDDKLYGGTGIRFDWSRLPKQRNFPLILAGGLTCENVKDAIQTVHPYMVDISGGVESSPGIKDPYLVKLFIQNVKG
;
A
#
# COMPACT_ATOMS: atom_id res chain seq x y z
N MET A 1 14.54 14.92 -3.03
CA MET A 1 13.31 14.64 -2.23
C MET A 1 13.48 13.28 -1.59
N ASN A 2 13.13 13.13 -0.31
CA ASN A 2 13.22 11.82 0.36
C ASN A 2 11.88 11.08 0.18
N VAL A 3 11.76 10.32 -0.92
CA VAL A 3 10.56 9.51 -1.21
C VAL A 3 10.56 8.29 -0.29
N LYS A 4 9.43 8.03 0.38
CA LYS A 4 9.25 6.87 1.25
C LYS A 4 8.97 5.60 0.45
N VAL A 5 9.30 4.44 1.04
CA VAL A 5 9.08 3.12 0.42
C VAL A 5 8.19 2.26 1.29
N LYS A 6 7.10 1.76 0.71
CA LYS A 6 6.25 0.73 1.30
C LYS A 6 6.47 -0.60 0.58
N ILE A 7 6.71 -1.66 1.33
CA ILE A 7 6.72 -3.04 0.84
C ILE A 7 5.40 -3.70 1.26
N CYS A 8 4.54 -3.97 0.29
CA CYS A 8 3.19 -4.50 0.51
C CYS A 8 3.10 -6.00 0.27
N GLY A 9 2.18 -6.67 0.97
CA GLY A 9 1.96 -8.10 0.83
C GLY A 9 3.06 -8.94 1.48
N ILE A 10 3.51 -8.51 2.64
CA ILE A 10 4.38 -9.29 3.54
C ILE A 10 3.59 -10.45 4.10
N THR A 11 4.15 -11.65 4.03
CA THR A 11 3.48 -12.90 4.43
C THR A 11 4.15 -13.62 5.59
N THR A 12 5.36 -13.20 6.01
CA THR A 12 6.02 -13.76 7.20
C THR A 12 6.74 -12.67 8.01
N PRO A 13 6.98 -12.90 9.33
CA PRO A 13 7.77 -11.98 10.16
C PRO A 13 9.17 -11.72 9.59
N GLU A 14 9.83 -12.75 9.05
CA GLU A 14 11.18 -12.65 8.49
C GLU A 14 11.21 -11.71 7.27
N GLN A 15 10.18 -11.73 6.42
CA GLN A 15 10.07 -10.79 5.30
C GLN A 15 9.91 -9.34 5.81
N ALA A 16 9.16 -9.12 6.89
CA ALA A 16 9.03 -7.79 7.49
C ALA A 16 10.38 -7.29 8.02
N GLU A 17 11.11 -8.13 8.77
CA GLU A 17 12.45 -7.80 9.26
C GLU A 17 13.42 -7.50 8.12
N GLN A 18 13.42 -8.31 7.06
CA GLN A 18 14.30 -8.09 5.90
C GLN A 18 14.00 -6.77 5.20
N ALA A 19 12.71 -6.45 4.99
CA ALA A 19 12.30 -5.22 4.33
C ALA A 19 12.68 -3.98 5.16
N GLN A 20 12.47 -3.97 6.47
CA GLN A 20 12.84 -2.83 7.32
C GLN A 20 14.36 -2.69 7.45
N ARG A 21 15.13 -3.79 7.55
CA ARG A 21 16.62 -3.75 7.51
C ARG A 21 17.14 -3.21 6.18
N ALA A 22 16.44 -3.45 5.07
CA ALA A 22 16.76 -2.88 3.77
C ALA A 22 16.43 -1.38 3.67
N GLY A 23 15.67 -0.83 4.62
CA GLY A 23 15.31 0.58 4.71
C GLY A 23 13.89 0.91 4.24
N ALA A 24 12.96 -0.04 4.28
CA ALA A 24 11.53 0.25 4.06
C ALA A 24 10.99 1.19 5.14
N ASP A 25 10.17 2.16 4.74
CA ASP A 25 9.50 3.11 5.65
C ASP A 25 8.12 2.59 6.09
N ALA A 26 7.56 1.61 5.36
CA ALA A 26 6.28 1.00 5.70
C ALA A 26 6.20 -0.46 5.24
N ILE A 27 5.48 -1.27 6.02
CA ILE A 27 5.20 -2.69 5.79
C ILE A 27 3.69 -2.88 5.66
N GLY A 28 3.24 -3.55 4.61
CA GLY A 28 1.82 -3.87 4.38
C GLY A 28 1.50 -5.35 4.53
N VAL A 29 0.51 -5.69 5.38
CA VAL A 29 -0.10 -7.02 5.46
C VAL A 29 -1.48 -7.01 4.80
N VAL A 30 -1.83 -8.08 4.09
CA VAL A 30 -3.09 -8.19 3.34
C VAL A 30 -4.06 -9.10 4.11
N LEU A 31 -5.21 -8.53 4.51
CA LEU A 31 -6.27 -9.23 5.23
C LEU A 31 -7.48 -9.53 4.33
N TYR A 32 -7.27 -9.61 3.02
CA TYR A 32 -8.28 -9.91 2.01
C TYR A 32 -8.13 -11.36 1.53
N GLU A 33 -9.18 -12.17 1.72
CA GLU A 33 -9.14 -13.62 1.54
C GLU A 33 -8.87 -14.09 0.10
N SER A 34 -9.30 -13.30 -0.90
CA SER A 34 -9.05 -13.64 -2.30
C SER A 34 -7.65 -13.27 -2.79
N SER A 35 -6.81 -12.65 -1.96
CA SER A 35 -5.44 -12.30 -2.33
C SER A 35 -4.50 -13.49 -2.13
N VAL A 36 -3.63 -13.73 -3.11
CA VAL A 36 -2.51 -14.70 -2.98
C VAL A 36 -1.51 -14.31 -1.88
N ARG A 37 -1.57 -13.06 -1.39
CA ARG A 37 -0.74 -12.51 -0.32
C ARG A 37 -1.49 -12.40 1.00
N GLN A 38 -2.66 -13.04 1.08
CA GLN A 38 -3.47 -13.03 2.29
C GLN A 38 -2.74 -13.70 3.45
N VAL A 39 -2.84 -13.09 4.63
CA VAL A 39 -2.39 -13.68 5.89
C VAL A 39 -3.55 -13.78 6.87
N GLY A 40 -3.54 -14.83 7.68
CA GLY A 40 -4.50 -14.99 8.77
C GLY A 40 -4.27 -13.95 9.87
N PHE A 41 -5.29 -13.73 10.69
CA PHE A 41 -5.28 -12.67 11.70
C PHE A 41 -4.11 -12.80 12.70
N GLN A 42 -3.84 -14.02 13.17
CA GLN A 42 -2.73 -14.28 14.10
C GLN A 42 -1.37 -13.99 13.44
N LEU A 43 -1.16 -14.48 12.22
CA LEU A 43 0.07 -14.23 11.49
C LEU A 43 0.27 -12.72 11.18
N ALA A 44 -0.82 -12.00 10.86
CA ALA A 44 -0.76 -10.54 10.70
C ALA A 44 -0.31 -9.84 12.00
N LYS A 45 -0.78 -10.32 13.16
CA LYS A 45 -0.36 -9.82 14.47
C LYS A 45 1.13 -10.09 14.72
N ASP A 46 1.59 -11.30 14.41
CA ASP A 46 2.99 -11.68 14.58
C ASP A 46 3.90 -10.82 13.67
N ILE A 47 3.53 -10.63 12.39
CA ILE A 47 4.24 -9.76 11.44
C ILE A 47 4.30 -8.31 11.98
N ILE A 48 3.16 -7.74 12.38
CA ILE A 48 3.10 -6.35 12.84
C ILE A 48 3.93 -6.16 14.12
N SER A 49 4.01 -7.17 14.98
CA SER A 49 4.79 -7.12 16.22
C SER A 49 6.31 -7.05 15.99
N THR A 50 6.81 -7.43 14.81
CA THR A 50 8.23 -7.31 14.44
C THR A 50 8.60 -5.95 13.84
N VAL A 51 7.60 -5.08 13.60
CA VAL A 51 7.84 -3.79 12.94
C VAL A 51 8.39 -2.78 13.94
N ASP A 52 9.54 -2.20 13.65
CA ASP A 52 10.21 -1.20 14.47
C ASP A 52 9.39 0.10 14.56
N SER A 53 9.53 0.84 15.66
CA SER A 53 8.78 2.09 15.92
C SER A 53 8.96 3.19 14.87
N GLY A 54 10.04 3.13 14.08
CA GLY A 54 10.31 4.05 12.96
C GLY A 54 9.67 3.65 11.63
N VAL A 55 9.05 2.47 11.55
CA VAL A 55 8.43 1.92 10.34
C VAL A 55 6.91 1.82 10.53
N CYS A 56 6.15 2.26 9.53
CA CYS A 56 4.69 2.19 9.58
C CYS A 56 4.19 0.76 9.27
N SER A 57 3.33 0.22 10.13
CA SER A 57 2.58 -1.02 9.84
C SER A 57 1.23 -0.68 9.20
N ILE A 58 0.87 -1.35 8.10
CA ILE A 58 -0.34 -1.06 7.33
C ILE A 58 -1.15 -2.34 7.14
N ALA A 59 -2.41 -2.33 7.59
CA ALA A 59 -3.35 -3.43 7.38
C ALA A 59 -4.26 -3.13 6.19
N LEU A 60 -4.09 -3.85 5.08
CA LEU A 60 -4.88 -3.73 3.87
C LEU A 60 -6.14 -4.58 3.97
N VAL A 61 -7.29 -3.97 3.72
CA VAL A 61 -8.61 -4.58 3.69
C VAL A 61 -9.35 -4.25 2.40
N VAL A 62 -10.27 -5.12 2.00
CA VAL A 62 -11.15 -4.95 0.84
C VAL A 62 -12.57 -5.30 1.28
N ASN A 63 -13.47 -4.33 1.26
CA ASN A 63 -14.90 -4.48 1.58
C ASN A 63 -15.16 -5.27 2.88
N ALA A 64 -14.31 -5.07 3.88
CA ALA A 64 -14.42 -5.76 5.16
C ALA A 64 -15.60 -5.23 5.98
N SER A 65 -16.22 -6.10 6.79
CA SER A 65 -17.32 -5.69 7.69
C SER A 65 -16.83 -4.73 8.78
N THR A 66 -17.73 -3.89 9.28
CA THR A 66 -17.47 -2.97 10.39
C THR A 66 -16.87 -3.69 11.62
N SER A 67 -17.41 -4.85 11.98
CA SER A 67 -16.89 -5.65 13.10
C SER A 67 -15.47 -6.14 12.86
N ARG A 68 -15.13 -6.50 11.61
CA ARG A 68 -13.76 -6.91 11.25
C ARG A 68 -12.78 -5.75 11.36
N ILE A 69 -13.18 -4.55 10.93
CA ILE A 69 -12.34 -3.34 11.06
C ILE A 69 -12.07 -3.02 12.54
N TYR A 70 -13.09 -3.01 13.41
CA TYR A 70 -12.87 -2.79 14.85
C TYR A 70 -11.95 -3.83 15.46
N LYS A 71 -12.08 -5.12 15.09
CA LYS A 71 -11.19 -6.19 15.55
C LYS A 71 -9.73 -5.94 15.11
N ILE A 72 -9.51 -5.45 13.88
CA ILE A 72 -8.18 -5.10 13.38
C ILE A 72 -7.59 -3.93 14.20
N ILE A 73 -8.36 -2.87 14.41
CA ILE A 73 -7.95 -1.70 15.18
C ILE A 73 -7.57 -2.09 16.61
N GLU A 74 -8.41 -2.88 17.27
CA GLU A 74 -8.23 -3.23 18.69
C GLU A 74 -7.04 -4.16 18.92
N HIS A 75 -6.87 -5.17 18.07
CA HIS A 75 -5.93 -6.26 18.34
C HIS A 75 -4.64 -6.21 17.53
N LEU A 76 -4.66 -5.68 16.30
CA LEU A 76 -3.45 -5.52 15.47
C LEU A 76 -2.82 -4.14 15.63
N LYS A 77 -3.60 -3.11 15.89
CA LYS A 77 -3.17 -1.71 16.10
C LYS A 77 -2.19 -1.22 15.01
N PRO A 78 -2.50 -1.39 13.70
CA PRO A 78 -1.61 -0.93 12.65
C PRO A 78 -1.46 0.58 12.68
N THR A 79 -0.37 1.13 12.16
CA THR A 79 -0.22 2.60 12.00
C THR A 79 -1.32 3.19 11.13
N PHE A 80 -1.67 2.47 10.04
CA PHE A 80 -2.77 2.83 9.15
C PHE A 80 -3.59 1.61 8.75
N LEU A 81 -4.89 1.81 8.60
CA LEU A 81 -5.71 0.95 7.74
C LEU A 81 -5.47 1.35 6.28
N GLN A 82 -5.55 0.40 5.33
CA GLN A 82 -5.61 0.71 3.91
C GLN A 82 -6.89 0.12 3.33
N PHE A 83 -7.83 0.99 2.99
CA PHE A 83 -9.07 0.61 2.31
C PHE A 83 -8.82 0.51 0.80
N HIS A 84 -8.92 -0.70 0.27
CA HIS A 84 -8.54 -1.01 -1.12
C HIS A 84 -9.71 -1.56 -1.97
N GLY A 85 -10.90 -1.59 -1.39
CA GLY A 85 -12.14 -2.03 -2.05
C GLY A 85 -12.97 -0.86 -2.59
N ASP A 86 -14.29 -0.98 -2.44
CA ASP A 86 -15.28 0.00 -2.88
C ASP A 86 -15.93 0.71 -1.68
N GLU A 87 -15.21 0.76 -0.55
CA GLU A 87 -15.68 1.39 0.70
C GLU A 87 -15.99 2.87 0.47
N SER A 88 -17.16 3.33 0.96
CA SER A 88 -17.57 4.74 0.84
C SER A 88 -16.81 5.64 1.82
N PRO A 89 -16.79 6.98 1.60
CA PRO A 89 -16.23 7.92 2.54
C PRO A 89 -16.82 7.78 3.95
N GLU A 90 -18.15 7.64 4.05
CA GLU A 90 -18.86 7.48 5.32
C GLU A 90 -18.40 6.22 6.04
N PHE A 91 -18.23 5.12 5.30
CA PHE A 91 -17.72 3.87 5.87
C PHE A 91 -16.29 4.02 6.38
N CYS A 92 -15.39 4.65 5.61
CA CYS A 92 -13.99 4.80 6.03
C CYS A 92 -13.84 5.75 7.22
N ASN A 93 -14.56 6.87 7.21
CA ASN A 93 -14.42 7.93 8.22
C ASN A 93 -15.01 7.54 9.59
N GLN A 94 -16.02 6.63 9.64
CA GLN A 94 -16.70 6.26 10.89
C GLN A 94 -15.80 5.68 11.97
N PHE A 95 -14.65 5.10 11.59
CA PHE A 95 -13.76 4.44 12.55
C PHE A 95 -12.87 5.39 13.35
N ASN A 96 -12.79 6.67 12.97
CA ASN A 96 -11.90 7.66 13.58
C ASN A 96 -10.46 7.13 13.77
N TYR A 97 -9.99 6.35 12.80
CA TYR A 97 -8.67 5.72 12.77
C TYR A 97 -7.89 6.18 11.55
N PRO A 98 -6.56 6.41 11.64
CA PRO A 98 -5.77 6.81 10.48
C PRO A 98 -5.85 5.78 9.34
N PHE A 99 -6.12 6.24 8.12
CA PHE A 99 -6.19 5.35 6.98
C PHE A 99 -5.61 5.94 5.70
N ILE A 100 -5.26 5.04 4.78
CA ILE A 100 -4.91 5.29 3.39
C ILE A 100 -6.11 4.84 2.55
N ARG A 101 -6.55 5.66 1.59
CA ARG A 101 -7.56 5.26 0.61
C ARG A 101 -6.90 4.88 -0.71
N ALA A 102 -7.06 3.65 -1.16
CA ALA A 102 -6.60 3.23 -2.48
C ALA A 102 -7.61 3.62 -3.56
N ILE A 103 -7.12 4.25 -4.62
CA ILE A 103 -7.88 4.69 -5.79
C ILE A 103 -7.38 3.88 -6.99
N ARG A 104 -8.26 3.07 -7.55
CA ARG A 104 -7.95 2.25 -8.73
C ARG A 104 -8.16 3.07 -10.00
N MET A 105 -7.08 3.26 -10.78
CA MET A 105 -7.01 4.21 -11.89
C MET A 105 -7.66 3.68 -13.19
N ARG A 106 -8.99 3.65 -13.22
CA ARG A 106 -9.75 3.39 -14.47
C ARG A 106 -9.54 4.51 -15.48
N ALA A 107 -9.72 4.20 -16.76
CA ALA A 107 -9.50 5.18 -17.85
C ALA A 107 -10.40 6.43 -17.72
N ASP A 108 -11.64 6.25 -17.30
CA ASP A 108 -12.68 7.28 -17.16
C ASP A 108 -12.75 7.95 -15.78
N LEU A 109 -11.85 7.58 -14.85
CA LEU A 109 -11.91 8.07 -13.47
C LEU A 109 -11.62 9.57 -13.37
N ASP A 110 -12.53 10.33 -12.78
CA ASP A 110 -12.25 11.67 -12.23
C ASP A 110 -11.68 11.55 -10.81
N ILE A 111 -10.39 11.87 -10.69
CA ILE A 111 -9.66 11.75 -9.41
C ILE A 111 -10.25 12.69 -8.36
N SER A 112 -10.64 13.92 -8.73
CA SER A 112 -11.16 14.90 -7.78
C SER A 112 -12.44 14.41 -7.11
N SER A 113 -13.32 13.80 -7.88
CA SER A 113 -14.54 13.17 -7.35
C SER A 113 -14.24 11.90 -6.55
N ALA A 114 -13.27 11.09 -6.99
CA ALA A 114 -12.93 9.83 -6.35
C ALA A 114 -12.31 9.98 -4.96
N ILE A 115 -11.63 11.09 -4.67
CA ILE A 115 -11.01 11.36 -3.37
C ILE A 115 -11.89 12.22 -2.45
N LYS A 116 -12.99 12.76 -2.99
CA LYS A 116 -13.86 13.68 -2.27
C LYS A 116 -14.44 13.03 -1.00
N ASN A 117 -14.49 13.81 0.08
CA ASN A 117 -15.08 13.45 1.37
C ASN A 117 -14.36 12.34 2.17
N TYR A 118 -13.25 11.80 1.70
CA TYR A 118 -12.42 10.90 2.52
C TYR A 118 -11.47 11.72 3.43
N GLU A 119 -11.45 11.40 4.72
CA GLU A 119 -10.51 11.94 5.71
C GLU A 119 -9.24 11.08 5.81
N ALA A 120 -8.66 10.75 4.66
CA ALA A 120 -7.52 9.84 4.53
C ALA A 120 -6.22 10.49 5.03
N LYS A 121 -5.98 10.50 6.34
CA LYS A 121 -4.78 11.09 6.98
C LYS A 121 -3.47 10.45 6.49
N GLY A 122 -3.50 9.18 6.09
CA GLY A 122 -2.38 8.49 5.45
C GLY A 122 -2.19 8.82 3.96
N GLY A 123 -3.14 9.56 3.37
CA GLY A 123 -3.12 9.95 1.97
C GLY A 123 -3.89 9.01 1.05
N PHE A 124 -3.69 9.24 -0.25
CA PHE A 124 -4.33 8.45 -1.32
C PHE A 124 -3.28 7.64 -2.07
N LEU A 125 -3.56 6.34 -2.20
CA LEU A 125 -2.74 5.40 -2.95
C LEU A 125 -3.39 5.21 -4.33
N PHE A 126 -2.65 5.52 -5.38
CA PHE A 126 -3.10 5.35 -6.76
C PHE A 126 -2.51 4.06 -7.34
N ASP A 127 -3.39 3.09 -7.62
CA ASP A 127 -3.03 1.77 -8.15
C ASP A 127 -3.60 1.58 -9.55
N SER A 128 -3.02 0.68 -10.32
CA SER A 128 -3.55 0.29 -11.62
C SER A 128 -4.93 -0.35 -11.49
N TRP A 129 -5.73 -0.23 -12.54
CA TRP A 129 -7.03 -0.88 -12.63
C TRP A 129 -6.90 -2.28 -13.22
N ASP A 130 -7.61 -3.23 -12.64
CA ASP A 130 -7.89 -4.54 -13.23
C ASP A 130 -9.34 -4.91 -12.91
N ASP A 131 -10.05 -5.46 -13.88
CA ASP A 131 -11.48 -5.80 -13.73
C ASP A 131 -11.72 -6.97 -12.77
N LYS A 132 -10.70 -7.80 -12.54
CA LYS A 132 -10.82 -9.04 -11.77
C LYS A 132 -10.08 -9.00 -10.43
N LEU A 133 -9.08 -8.13 -10.27
CA LEU A 133 -8.20 -8.14 -9.12
C LEU A 133 -8.14 -6.76 -8.44
N TYR A 134 -8.17 -6.77 -7.11
CA TYR A 134 -7.90 -5.59 -6.29
C TYR A 134 -6.39 -5.44 -6.05
N GLY A 135 -5.66 -4.91 -7.07
CA GLY A 135 -4.23 -4.65 -7.01
C GLY A 135 -3.33 -5.84 -7.39
N GLY A 136 -2.03 -5.57 -7.53
CA GLY A 136 -1.00 -6.60 -7.79
C GLY A 136 -0.93 -7.15 -9.21
N THR A 137 -1.53 -6.48 -10.20
CA THR A 137 -1.62 -6.94 -11.60
C THR A 137 -0.35 -6.74 -12.41
N GLY A 138 0.58 -5.89 -11.94
CA GLY A 138 1.81 -5.55 -12.66
C GLY A 138 1.62 -4.59 -13.86
N ILE A 139 0.38 -4.18 -14.14
CA ILE A 139 0.07 -3.24 -15.24
C ILE A 139 0.31 -1.80 -14.76
N ARG A 140 0.90 -0.97 -15.61
CA ARG A 140 1.12 0.46 -15.34
C ARG A 140 -0.01 1.29 -15.96
N PHE A 141 -0.56 2.23 -15.19
CA PHE A 141 -1.47 3.26 -15.72
C PHE A 141 -0.68 4.51 -16.15
N ASP A 142 -1.36 5.42 -16.86
CA ASP A 142 -0.76 6.70 -17.28
C ASP A 142 -0.59 7.64 -16.08
N TRP A 143 0.65 7.80 -15.63
CA TRP A 143 1.03 8.64 -14.50
C TRP A 143 0.80 10.13 -14.73
N SER A 144 0.73 10.59 -15.99
CA SER A 144 0.46 12.00 -16.30
C SER A 144 -0.92 12.49 -15.84
N ARG A 145 -1.83 11.55 -15.59
CA ARG A 145 -3.18 11.80 -15.03
C ARG A 145 -3.18 12.21 -13.56
N LEU A 146 -2.08 11.94 -12.84
CA LEU A 146 -2.01 12.26 -11.41
C LEU A 146 -1.86 13.79 -11.19
N PRO A 147 -2.54 14.35 -10.15
CA PRO A 147 -2.50 15.79 -9.90
C PRO A 147 -1.09 16.23 -9.49
N LYS A 148 -0.53 17.22 -10.21
CA LYS A 148 0.77 17.81 -9.88
C LYS A 148 0.69 18.67 -8.61
N GLN A 149 -0.40 19.46 -8.47
CA GLN A 149 -0.69 20.25 -7.28
C GLN A 149 -1.67 19.48 -6.39
N ARG A 150 -1.30 19.25 -5.15
CA ARG A 150 -2.08 18.46 -4.19
C ARG A 150 -1.74 18.82 -2.75
N ASN A 151 -2.72 18.72 -1.87
CA ASN A 151 -2.61 19.00 -0.43
C ASN A 151 -2.70 17.72 0.43
N PHE A 152 -2.44 16.56 -0.17
CA PHE A 152 -2.46 15.26 0.49
C PHE A 152 -1.23 14.44 0.12
N PRO A 153 -0.80 13.49 0.97
CA PRO A 153 0.22 12.52 0.62
C PRO A 153 -0.23 11.64 -0.55
N LEU A 154 0.52 11.67 -1.66
CA LEU A 154 0.28 10.79 -2.81
C LEU A 154 1.19 9.58 -2.70
N ILE A 155 0.59 8.39 -2.69
CA ILE A 155 1.28 7.11 -2.71
C ILE A 155 1.11 6.53 -4.11
N LEU A 156 2.21 6.26 -4.79
CA LEU A 156 2.19 5.67 -6.13
C LEU A 156 2.37 4.17 -6.04
N ALA A 157 1.42 3.44 -6.61
CA ALA A 157 1.42 1.99 -6.75
C ALA A 157 1.14 1.58 -8.22
N GLY A 158 0.96 0.30 -8.46
CA GLY A 158 0.58 -0.25 -9.78
C GLY A 158 1.74 -0.39 -10.75
N GLY A 159 2.19 -1.63 -10.96
CA GLY A 159 3.21 -1.98 -11.94
C GLY A 159 4.60 -1.38 -11.70
N LEU A 160 4.92 -0.97 -10.46
CA LEU A 160 6.27 -0.53 -10.12
C LEU A 160 7.25 -1.71 -10.09
N THR A 161 8.46 -1.45 -10.59
CA THR A 161 9.59 -2.40 -10.62
C THR A 161 10.88 -1.68 -10.27
N CYS A 162 11.96 -2.42 -10.07
CA CYS A 162 13.29 -1.85 -9.88
C CYS A 162 13.72 -0.96 -11.05
N GLU A 163 13.32 -1.31 -12.28
CA GLU A 163 13.72 -0.62 -13.51
C GLU A 163 12.97 0.70 -13.70
N ASN A 164 11.67 0.77 -13.34
CA ASN A 164 10.84 1.93 -13.67
C ASN A 164 10.62 2.92 -12.52
N VAL A 165 11.01 2.59 -11.30
CA VAL A 165 10.70 3.40 -10.12
C VAL A 165 11.37 4.79 -10.15
N LYS A 166 12.56 4.90 -10.74
CA LYS A 166 13.26 6.20 -10.88
C LYS A 166 12.47 7.15 -11.79
N ASP A 167 12.01 6.66 -12.93
CA ASP A 167 11.18 7.43 -13.86
C ASP A 167 9.82 7.78 -13.22
N ALA A 168 9.24 6.86 -12.47
CA ALA A 168 8.01 7.08 -11.73
C ALA A 168 8.16 8.24 -10.72
N ILE A 169 9.25 8.25 -9.96
CA ILE A 169 9.55 9.31 -8.99
C ILE A 169 9.77 10.65 -9.68
N GLN A 170 10.52 10.69 -10.78
CA GLN A 170 10.78 11.91 -11.54
C GLN A 170 9.51 12.49 -12.18
N THR A 171 8.59 11.62 -12.60
CA THR A 171 7.34 12.04 -13.26
C THR A 171 6.30 12.51 -12.25
N VAL A 172 6.11 11.77 -11.15
CA VAL A 172 4.98 11.95 -10.22
C VAL A 172 5.36 12.76 -8.99
N HIS A 173 6.62 12.74 -8.58
CA HIS A 173 7.09 13.32 -7.32
C HIS A 173 6.26 12.83 -6.11
N PRO A 174 6.06 11.50 -5.92
CA PRO A 174 5.18 10.99 -4.90
C PRO A 174 5.75 11.21 -3.50
N TYR A 175 4.88 11.22 -2.47
CA TYR A 175 5.29 11.15 -1.08
C TYR A 175 5.88 9.78 -0.73
N MET A 176 5.28 8.71 -1.30
CA MET A 176 5.67 7.32 -1.07
C MET A 176 5.45 6.50 -2.34
N VAL A 177 6.29 5.51 -2.57
CA VAL A 177 6.05 4.44 -3.56
C VAL A 177 5.66 3.16 -2.84
N ASP A 178 4.70 2.42 -3.40
CA ASP A 178 4.20 1.14 -2.85
C ASP A 178 4.43 0.02 -3.86
N ILE A 179 5.18 -0.99 -3.47
CA ILE A 179 5.50 -2.14 -4.31
C ILE A 179 5.10 -3.45 -3.63
N SER A 180 4.60 -4.39 -4.43
CA SER A 180 4.28 -5.74 -3.99
C SER A 180 4.91 -6.79 -4.91
N GLY A 181 4.27 -7.14 -6.03
CA GLY A 181 4.72 -8.20 -6.93
C GLY A 181 6.08 -7.93 -7.61
N GLY A 182 6.42 -6.64 -7.84
CA GLY A 182 7.69 -6.28 -8.50
C GLY A 182 8.97 -6.58 -7.71
N VAL A 183 8.85 -7.05 -6.46
CA VAL A 183 9.97 -7.51 -5.61
C VAL A 183 9.73 -8.92 -5.07
N GLU A 184 8.99 -9.75 -5.80
CA GLU A 184 8.70 -11.14 -5.44
C GLU A 184 9.46 -12.11 -6.34
N SER A 185 9.94 -13.21 -5.76
CA SER A 185 10.46 -14.37 -6.50
C SER A 185 9.32 -15.27 -6.96
N SER A 186 8.22 -15.32 -6.20
CA SER A 186 6.96 -15.97 -6.55
C SER A 186 5.83 -15.30 -5.77
N PRO A 187 4.55 -15.44 -6.17
CA PRO A 187 3.44 -14.76 -5.49
C PRO A 187 3.43 -14.95 -3.98
N GLY A 188 3.53 -13.85 -3.23
CA GLY A 188 3.60 -13.82 -1.76
C GLY A 188 4.98 -14.07 -1.15
N ILE A 189 6.02 -14.32 -1.94
CA ILE A 189 7.39 -14.53 -1.45
C ILE A 189 8.28 -13.37 -1.91
N LYS A 190 8.65 -12.49 -0.99
CA LYS A 190 9.56 -11.38 -1.28
C LYS A 190 10.99 -11.88 -1.52
N ASP A 191 11.61 -11.37 -2.58
CA ASP A 191 13.02 -11.58 -2.84
C ASP A 191 13.84 -10.49 -2.12
N PRO A 192 14.68 -10.84 -1.13
CA PRO A 192 15.45 -9.86 -0.36
C PRO A 192 16.39 -8.99 -1.22
N TYR A 193 16.91 -9.55 -2.31
CA TYR A 193 17.75 -8.80 -3.25
C TYR A 193 16.95 -7.75 -4.01
N LEU A 194 15.78 -8.12 -4.55
CA LEU A 194 14.91 -7.19 -5.27
C LEU A 194 14.35 -6.10 -4.33
N VAL A 195 13.98 -6.46 -3.09
CA VAL A 195 13.56 -5.48 -2.07
C VAL A 195 14.65 -4.46 -1.82
N LYS A 196 15.90 -4.91 -1.58
CA LYS A 196 17.04 -4.03 -1.35
C LYS A 196 17.33 -3.15 -2.57
N LEU A 197 17.34 -3.74 -3.77
CA LEU A 197 17.59 -3.02 -5.02
C LEU A 197 16.53 -1.93 -5.28
N PHE A 198 15.25 -2.25 -5.07
CA PHE A 198 14.16 -1.29 -5.22
C PHE A 198 14.34 -0.11 -4.27
N ILE A 199 14.60 -0.38 -2.98
CA ILE A 199 14.81 0.67 -1.97
C ILE A 199 16.02 1.54 -2.33
N GLN A 200 17.11 0.95 -2.78
CA GLN A 200 18.29 1.70 -3.25
C GLN A 200 17.96 2.58 -4.45
N ASN A 201 17.17 2.09 -5.41
CA ASN A 201 16.76 2.88 -6.57
C ASN A 201 15.85 4.06 -6.21
N VAL A 202 15.12 3.98 -5.09
CA VAL A 202 14.27 5.07 -4.58
C VAL A 202 15.07 6.08 -3.78
N LYS A 203 15.99 5.62 -2.93
CA LYS A 203 16.67 6.48 -1.95
C LYS A 203 18.01 7.04 -2.42
N GLY A 204 18.59 6.49 -3.49
CA GLY A 204 19.84 6.91 -4.13
C GLY A 204 21.03 6.18 -3.56
#